data_f97ab08093f04e00b0201033710fb4b6
#
_entry.id   f97ab08093f04e00b0201033710fb4b6
#
_cell.length_a   1.000
_cell.length_b   1.000
_cell.length_c   1.000
_cell.angle_alpha   90.00
_cell.angle_beta   90.00
_cell.angle_gamma   90.00
#
_symmetry.space_group_name_H-M   'P 1'
#
loop_
_entity.id
_entity.type
_entity.pdbx_description
1 polymer ?
#
loop_
_entity_poly.entity_id
_entity_poly.type
_entity_poly.pdbx_seq_one_letter_code
_entity_poly.pdbx_strand_id
1 'polypeptide(L)'
;PESLTKKKENFDERAKKDFLNGAKIAYETIITDFSDSDNILTKSKPLLSKKVHDQFNTALKERGSRGHFAEITFIGINSADIKEHKIINNILNVTVDFVSEVITCIKDKDKKIVSGDPEKIKKIYDTWVFSRDTRSSNPNWQLVDILT
;
A
#
# COMPACT_ATOMS: atom_id res chain seq x y z
N PRO A 1 2.14 35.78 3.53
CA PRO A 1 2.94 35.00 4.45
C PRO A 1 2.15 33.91 5.15
N GLU A 2 1.58 34.21 6.30
CA GLU A 2 0.88 33.18 7.07
C GLU A 2 -0.28 32.54 6.31
N SER A 3 -1.05 33.35 5.61
CA SER A 3 -2.19 32.83 4.83
C SER A 3 -1.74 31.88 3.72
N LEU A 4 -0.60 32.14 3.09
CA LEU A 4 -0.04 31.27 2.08
C LEU A 4 0.45 29.96 2.67
N THR A 5 1.08 30.02 3.83
CA THR A 5 1.54 28.84 4.54
C THR A 5 0.37 27.94 4.93
N LYS A 6 -0.70 28.55 5.46
CA LYS A 6 -1.91 27.80 5.85
C LYS A 6 -2.57 27.13 4.66
N LYS A 7 -2.61 27.79 3.50
CA LYS A 7 -3.19 27.22 2.29
C LYS A 7 -2.45 25.97 1.81
N LYS A 8 -1.13 25.95 1.96
CA LYS A 8 -0.31 24.79 1.56
C LYS A 8 -0.57 23.56 2.40
N GLU A 9 -1.04 23.77 3.62
CA GLU A 9 -1.22 22.69 4.59
C GLU A 9 -2.67 22.29 4.72
N ASN A 10 -3.55 22.89 3.90
CA ASN A 10 -4.98 22.62 4.01
C ASN A 10 -5.34 21.29 3.36
N PHE A 11 -5.64 20.31 4.20
CA PHE A 11 -6.11 18.99 3.76
C PHE A 11 -7.64 18.95 3.90
N ASP A 12 -8.31 19.70 3.04
CA ASP A 12 -9.78 19.83 3.05
C ASP A 12 -10.47 18.60 2.44
N GLU A 13 -11.79 18.64 2.37
CA GLU A 13 -12.58 17.50 1.89
C GLU A 13 -12.26 17.13 0.43
N ARG A 14 -11.97 18.11 -0.41
CA ARG A 14 -11.58 17.83 -1.79
C ARG A 14 -10.21 17.16 -1.85
N ALA A 15 -9.26 17.68 -1.09
CA ALA A 15 -7.92 17.11 -1.03
C ALA A 15 -7.96 15.68 -0.48
N LYS A 16 -8.80 15.43 0.52
CA LYS A 16 -9.00 14.09 1.09
C LYS A 16 -9.56 13.12 0.04
N LYS A 17 -10.53 13.57 -0.73
CA LYS A 17 -11.13 12.74 -1.79
C LYS A 17 -10.11 12.41 -2.86
N ASP A 18 -9.35 13.39 -3.33
CA ASP A 18 -8.32 13.19 -4.33
C ASP A 18 -7.24 12.24 -3.81
N PHE A 19 -6.84 12.44 -2.55
CA PHE A 19 -5.88 11.54 -1.89
C PHE A 19 -6.40 10.10 -1.87
N LEU A 20 -7.64 9.89 -1.42
CA LEU A 20 -8.20 8.53 -1.32
C LEU A 20 -8.28 7.84 -2.68
N ASN A 21 -8.61 8.57 -3.73
CA ASN A 21 -8.62 7.99 -5.07
C ASN A 21 -7.23 7.47 -5.46
N GLY A 22 -6.19 8.25 -5.18
CA GLY A 22 -4.82 7.83 -5.43
C GLY A 22 -4.37 6.71 -4.51
N ALA A 23 -4.76 6.77 -3.24
CA ALA A 23 -4.40 5.74 -2.25
C ALA A 23 -4.99 4.37 -2.60
N LYS A 24 -6.22 4.34 -3.14
CA LYS A 24 -6.83 3.09 -3.58
C LYS A 24 -6.06 2.46 -4.74
N ILE A 25 -5.62 3.28 -5.70
CA ILE A 25 -4.82 2.81 -6.82
C ILE A 25 -3.48 2.28 -6.33
N ALA A 26 -2.83 3.02 -5.42
CA ALA A 26 -1.56 2.60 -4.83
C ALA A 26 -1.71 1.29 -4.06
N TYR A 27 -2.79 1.15 -3.27
CA TYR A 27 -3.05 -0.05 -2.50
C TYR A 27 -3.16 -1.27 -3.40
N GLU A 28 -3.99 -1.20 -4.43
CA GLU A 28 -4.16 -2.31 -5.38
C GLU A 28 -2.83 -2.66 -6.05
N THR A 29 -2.08 -1.66 -6.50
CA THR A 29 -0.78 -1.85 -7.14
C THR A 29 0.20 -2.56 -6.21
N ILE A 30 0.27 -2.11 -4.96
CA ILE A 30 1.21 -2.66 -3.97
C ILE A 30 0.83 -4.10 -3.60
N ILE A 31 -0.45 -4.34 -3.29
CA ILE A 31 -0.92 -5.67 -2.92
C ILE A 31 -0.70 -6.66 -4.07
N THR A 32 -1.02 -6.27 -5.29
CA THR A 32 -0.86 -7.13 -6.45
C THR A 32 0.62 -7.42 -6.73
N ASP A 33 1.46 -6.41 -6.64
CA ASP A 33 2.90 -6.54 -6.90
C ASP A 33 3.59 -7.41 -5.83
N PHE A 34 3.23 -7.23 -4.57
CA PHE A 34 3.76 -8.04 -3.46
C PHE A 34 3.31 -9.49 -3.54
N SER A 35 2.13 -9.73 -4.10
CA SER A 35 1.48 -11.05 -4.11
C SER A 35 1.55 -11.75 -5.45
N ASP A 36 2.37 -11.26 -6.39
CA ASP A 36 2.54 -11.93 -7.66
C ASP A 36 3.65 -12.99 -7.60
N SER A 37 3.78 -13.76 -8.68
CA SER A 37 4.64 -14.94 -8.69
C SER A 37 6.13 -14.64 -8.86
N ASP A 38 6.49 -13.42 -9.27
CA ASP A 38 7.90 -13.13 -9.61
C ASP A 38 8.77 -12.72 -8.41
N ASN A 39 8.13 -12.43 -7.25
CA ASN A 39 8.84 -12.01 -6.04
C ASN A 39 9.68 -10.72 -6.23
N ILE A 40 9.25 -9.83 -7.12
CA ILE A 40 9.96 -8.58 -7.42
C ILE A 40 8.98 -7.41 -7.32
N LEU A 41 9.39 -6.33 -6.66
CA LEU A 41 8.58 -5.11 -6.50
C LEU A 41 8.85 -4.13 -7.65
N THR A 42 8.41 -4.48 -8.85
CA THR A 42 8.68 -3.65 -10.03
C THR A 42 7.79 -2.43 -10.12
N LYS A 43 6.49 -2.62 -9.92
CA LYS A 43 5.49 -1.55 -10.11
C LYS A 43 5.32 -0.68 -8.88
N SER A 44 5.50 -1.25 -7.70
CA SER A 44 5.26 -0.54 -6.45
C SER A 44 6.45 0.25 -5.93
N LYS A 45 7.65 -0.02 -6.44
CA LYS A 45 8.88 0.64 -5.95
C LYS A 45 8.76 2.16 -5.79
N PRO A 46 8.26 2.92 -6.78
CA PRO A 46 8.13 4.37 -6.61
C PRO A 46 7.07 4.79 -5.60
N LEU A 47 6.21 3.88 -5.18
CA LEU A 47 5.14 4.15 -4.22
C LEU A 47 5.56 3.86 -2.78
N LEU A 48 6.76 3.32 -2.57
CA LEU A 48 7.22 2.88 -1.26
C LEU A 48 8.37 3.72 -0.76
N SER A 49 8.36 4.06 0.54
CA SER A 49 9.54 4.61 1.17
C SER A 49 10.64 3.54 1.19
N LYS A 50 11.88 3.98 1.38
CA LYS A 50 13.01 3.04 1.47
C LYS A 50 12.78 1.99 2.56
N LYS A 51 12.29 2.42 3.72
CA LYS A 51 12.00 1.52 4.85
C LYS A 51 11.03 0.42 4.45
N VAL A 52 9.89 0.80 3.86
CA VAL A 52 8.85 -0.16 3.48
C VAL A 52 9.32 -1.04 2.33
N HIS A 53 10.00 -0.46 1.35
CA HIS A 53 10.58 -1.23 0.26
C HIS A 53 11.53 -2.31 0.78
N ASP A 54 12.41 -1.97 1.71
CA ASP A 54 13.36 -2.92 2.28
C ASP A 54 12.65 -4.03 3.05
N GLN A 55 11.60 -3.69 3.81
CA GLN A 55 10.80 -4.67 4.54
C GLN A 55 10.12 -5.66 3.59
N PHE A 56 9.48 -5.15 2.55
CA PHE A 56 8.81 -5.99 1.54
C PHE A 56 9.80 -6.85 0.77
N ASN A 57 10.91 -6.25 0.38
CA ASN A 57 11.94 -6.95 -0.41
C ASN A 57 12.54 -8.10 0.41
N THR A 58 12.77 -7.90 1.71
CA THR A 58 13.25 -8.97 2.59
C THR A 58 12.25 -10.13 2.64
N ALA A 59 10.96 -9.82 2.79
CA ALA A 59 9.92 -10.85 2.83
C ALA A 59 9.84 -11.62 1.50
N LEU A 60 9.96 -10.92 0.37
CA LEU A 60 9.92 -11.55 -0.95
C LEU A 60 11.14 -12.43 -1.20
N LYS A 61 12.32 -12.00 -0.79
CA LYS A 61 13.53 -12.80 -0.91
C LYS A 61 13.44 -14.07 -0.07
N GLU A 62 12.88 -13.96 1.13
CA GLU A 62 12.69 -15.11 1.99
C GLU A 62 11.70 -16.10 1.39
N ARG A 63 10.59 -15.59 0.83
CA ARG A 63 9.61 -16.43 0.14
C ARG A 63 10.25 -17.14 -1.05
N GLY A 64 11.01 -16.42 -1.86
CA GLY A 64 11.71 -16.97 -3.02
C GLY A 64 12.78 -17.98 -2.65
N SER A 65 13.48 -17.78 -1.52
CA SER A 65 14.51 -18.72 -1.07
C SER A 65 13.93 -20.08 -0.68
N ARG A 66 12.66 -20.13 -0.33
CA ARG A 66 11.95 -21.38 -0.05
C ARG A 66 11.39 -22.02 -1.31
N GLY A 67 11.57 -21.39 -2.47
CA GLY A 67 10.96 -21.84 -3.70
C GLY A 67 9.45 -21.59 -3.74
N HIS A 68 8.96 -20.68 -2.90
CA HIS A 68 7.54 -20.34 -2.82
C HIS A 68 7.24 -19.15 -3.72
N PHE A 69 6.04 -19.13 -4.25
CA PHE A 69 5.54 -17.97 -4.98
C PHE A 69 4.04 -17.79 -4.71
N ALA A 70 3.58 -16.56 -4.82
CA ALA A 70 2.18 -16.23 -4.57
C ALA A 70 1.40 -16.11 -5.87
N GLU A 71 0.11 -16.42 -5.78
CA GLU A 71 -0.85 -16.11 -6.83
C GLU A 71 -1.96 -15.28 -6.20
N ILE A 72 -2.41 -14.25 -6.90
CA ILE A 72 -3.47 -13.39 -6.40
C ILE A 72 -4.46 -13.04 -7.50
N THR A 73 -5.74 -13.00 -7.13
CA THR A 73 -6.77 -12.32 -7.89
C THR A 73 -7.31 -11.22 -6.98
N PHE A 74 -7.09 -9.97 -7.36
CA PHE A 74 -7.60 -8.83 -6.60
C PHE A 74 -9.03 -8.57 -7.03
N ILE A 75 -9.99 -8.72 -6.09
CA ILE A 75 -11.41 -8.56 -6.40
C ILE A 75 -11.80 -7.09 -6.29
N GLY A 76 -11.44 -6.43 -5.18
CA GLY A 76 -11.75 -5.01 -5.04
C GLY A 76 -11.56 -4.50 -3.63
N ILE A 77 -11.69 -3.18 -3.51
CA ILE A 77 -11.64 -2.49 -2.23
C ILE A 77 -13.07 -2.23 -1.78
N ASN A 78 -13.44 -2.81 -0.64
CA ASN A 78 -14.78 -2.62 -0.07
C ASN A 78 -14.91 -1.24 0.57
N SER A 79 -13.86 -0.78 1.26
CA SER A 79 -13.83 0.55 1.88
C SER A 79 -12.40 1.05 2.04
N ALA A 80 -12.25 2.37 2.00
CA ALA A 80 -11.00 3.03 2.28
C ALA A 80 -11.36 4.33 3.01
N ASP A 81 -10.95 4.44 4.27
CA ASP A 81 -11.32 5.56 5.13
C ASP A 81 -10.09 6.18 5.77
N ILE A 82 -10.03 7.50 5.77
CA ILE A 82 -8.97 8.22 6.47
C ILE A 82 -9.27 8.14 7.97
N LYS A 83 -8.38 7.48 8.69
CA LYS A 83 -8.49 7.34 10.14
C LYS A 83 -8.01 8.60 10.85
N GLU A 84 -6.89 9.16 10.39
CA GLU A 84 -6.35 10.41 10.91
C GLU A 84 -5.35 10.99 9.93
N HIS A 85 -5.05 12.28 10.10
CA HIS A 85 -3.97 12.92 9.37
C HIS A 85 -3.29 13.95 10.28
N LYS A 86 -2.00 14.17 10.06
CA LYS A 86 -1.23 15.16 10.82
C LYS A 86 -0.03 15.64 10.01
N ILE A 87 0.41 16.84 10.30
CA ILE A 87 1.58 17.45 9.65
C ILE A 87 2.67 17.59 10.69
N ILE A 88 3.83 17.00 10.39
CA ILE A 88 5.02 17.06 11.25
C ILE A 88 6.18 17.50 10.37
N ASN A 89 6.80 18.65 10.69
CA ASN A 89 7.93 19.19 9.93
C ASN A 89 7.65 19.27 8.42
N ASN A 90 6.47 19.78 8.06
CA ASN A 90 6.00 19.91 6.68
C ASN A 90 5.76 18.59 5.97
N ILE A 91 5.76 17.47 6.67
CA ILE A 91 5.39 16.18 6.11
C ILE A 91 3.95 15.87 6.52
N LEU A 92 3.07 15.75 5.54
CA LEU A 92 1.69 15.37 5.77
C LEU A 92 1.61 13.85 5.79
N ASN A 93 1.17 13.31 6.92
CA ASN A 93 0.98 11.87 7.13
C ASN A 93 -0.49 11.57 7.21
N VAL A 94 -0.95 10.61 6.41
CA VAL A 94 -2.37 10.21 6.37
C VAL A 94 -2.45 8.72 6.63
N THR A 95 -3.21 8.36 7.66
CA THR A 95 -3.46 6.97 8.02
C THR A 95 -4.78 6.54 7.41
N VAL A 96 -4.77 5.44 6.67
CA VAL A 96 -5.94 4.94 5.95
C VAL A 96 -6.24 3.51 6.39
N ASP A 97 -7.51 3.24 6.69
CA ASP A 97 -8.02 1.89 6.90
C ASP A 97 -8.62 1.39 5.60
N PHE A 98 -8.09 0.27 5.10
CA PHE A 98 -8.62 -0.41 3.91
C PHE A 98 -9.28 -1.72 4.30
N VAL A 99 -10.38 -2.02 3.63
CA VAL A 99 -10.96 -3.36 3.63
C VAL A 99 -11.05 -3.79 2.17
N SER A 100 -10.43 -4.91 1.85
CA SER A 100 -10.41 -5.41 0.47
C SER A 100 -10.75 -6.89 0.41
N GLU A 101 -11.00 -7.38 -0.78
CA GLU A 101 -11.25 -8.80 -1.04
C GLU A 101 -10.31 -9.31 -2.10
N VAL A 102 -9.72 -10.47 -1.82
CA VAL A 102 -8.77 -11.12 -2.73
C VAL A 102 -9.00 -12.64 -2.71
N ILE A 103 -8.51 -13.30 -3.74
CA ILE A 103 -8.30 -14.75 -3.73
C ILE A 103 -6.79 -14.92 -3.85
N THR A 104 -6.16 -15.57 -2.88
CA THR A 104 -4.72 -15.71 -2.89
C THR A 104 -4.28 -17.03 -2.26
N CYS A 105 -3.16 -17.54 -2.76
CA CYS A 105 -2.51 -18.70 -2.17
C CYS A 105 -1.00 -18.62 -2.42
N ILE A 106 -0.26 -19.39 -1.64
CA ILE A 106 1.17 -19.59 -1.82
C ILE A 106 1.37 -21.02 -2.31
N LYS A 107 2.17 -21.18 -3.36
CA LYS A 107 2.51 -22.48 -3.93
C LYS A 107 4.02 -22.71 -3.85
N ASP A 108 4.42 -23.98 -3.77
CA ASP A 108 5.83 -24.36 -3.87
C ASP A 108 6.24 -24.55 -5.34
N LYS A 109 7.50 -24.95 -5.55
CA LYS A 109 8.04 -25.16 -6.90
C LYS A 109 7.35 -26.29 -7.65
N ASP A 110 6.67 -27.21 -6.95
CA ASP A 110 5.91 -28.30 -7.56
C ASP A 110 4.44 -27.90 -7.75
N LYS A 111 4.13 -26.62 -7.59
CA LYS A 111 2.78 -26.04 -7.72
C LYS A 111 1.78 -26.56 -6.71
N LYS A 112 2.27 -27.09 -5.58
CA LYS A 112 1.42 -27.51 -4.47
C LYS A 112 1.11 -26.32 -3.59
N ILE A 113 -0.12 -26.26 -3.06
CA ILE A 113 -0.53 -25.18 -2.17
C ILE A 113 0.14 -25.35 -0.82
N VAL A 114 0.89 -24.34 -0.40
CA VAL A 114 1.54 -24.30 0.91
C VAL A 114 0.66 -23.56 1.91
N SER A 115 -0.03 -22.50 1.48
CA SER A 115 -0.96 -21.77 2.32
C SER A 115 -2.00 -21.05 1.46
N GLY A 116 -3.10 -20.63 2.10
CA GLY A 116 -4.20 -19.98 1.40
C GLY A 116 -5.13 -20.95 0.73
N ASP A 117 -6.16 -20.42 0.07
CA ASP A 117 -7.18 -21.24 -0.61
C ASP A 117 -7.57 -20.56 -1.93
N PRO A 118 -7.19 -21.15 -3.08
CA PRO A 118 -7.50 -20.55 -4.39
C PRO A 118 -8.99 -20.60 -4.76
N GLU A 119 -9.81 -21.26 -3.93
CA GLU A 119 -11.24 -21.38 -4.16
C GLU A 119 -12.07 -20.43 -3.30
N LYS A 120 -11.44 -19.65 -2.42
CA LYS A 120 -12.17 -18.81 -1.47
C LYS A 120 -11.74 -17.35 -1.52
N ILE A 121 -12.74 -16.47 -1.42
CA ILE A 121 -12.52 -15.04 -1.27
C ILE A 121 -12.10 -14.78 0.19
N LYS A 122 -11.00 -14.04 0.34
CA LYS A 122 -10.51 -13.62 1.64
C LYS A 122 -10.69 -12.13 1.80
N LYS A 123 -11.25 -11.70 2.93
CA LYS A 123 -11.35 -10.29 3.29
C LYS A 123 -10.08 -9.88 4.06
N ILE A 124 -9.46 -8.78 3.63
CA ILE A 124 -8.22 -8.28 4.21
C ILE A 124 -8.48 -6.91 4.82
N TYR A 125 -7.94 -6.71 6.02
CA TYR A 125 -8.00 -5.45 6.78
C TYR A 125 -6.60 -4.90 6.93
N ASP A 126 -6.34 -3.73 6.36
CA ASP A 126 -5.03 -3.09 6.38
C ASP A 126 -5.13 -1.65 6.89
N THR A 127 -4.19 -1.25 7.73
CA THR A 127 -4.04 0.14 8.16
C THR A 127 -2.66 0.62 7.73
N TRP A 128 -2.62 1.56 6.78
CA TRP A 128 -1.40 2.03 6.16
C TRP A 128 -1.24 3.53 6.35
N VAL A 129 0.00 3.98 6.43
CA VAL A 129 0.34 5.41 6.53
C VAL A 129 1.05 5.84 5.26
N PHE A 130 0.47 6.85 4.60
CA PHE A 130 1.09 7.50 3.43
C PHE A 130 1.61 8.86 3.84
N SER A 131 2.66 9.34 3.18
CA SER A 131 3.17 10.68 3.44
C SER A 131 3.57 11.40 2.17
N ARG A 132 3.55 12.73 2.26
CA ARG A 132 3.99 13.62 1.21
C ARG A 132 4.60 14.88 1.85
N ASP A 133 5.71 15.36 1.28
CA ASP A 133 6.28 16.65 1.71
C ASP A 133 5.43 17.76 1.11
N THR A 134 4.81 18.56 1.95
CA THR A 134 3.92 19.63 1.52
C THR A 134 4.65 20.75 0.77
N ARG A 135 5.96 20.82 0.89
CA ARG A 135 6.80 21.82 0.20
C ARG A 135 7.26 21.34 -1.17
N SER A 136 7.16 20.05 -1.42
CA SER A 136 7.61 19.45 -2.67
C SER A 136 6.65 19.77 -3.81
N SER A 137 7.19 20.03 -4.99
CA SER A 137 6.38 20.15 -6.21
C SER A 137 5.90 18.79 -6.70
N ASN A 138 6.48 17.70 -6.21
CA ASN A 138 6.06 16.35 -6.54
C ASN A 138 4.79 16.01 -5.77
N PRO A 139 3.64 15.81 -6.44
CA PRO A 139 2.39 15.51 -5.75
C PRO A 139 2.26 14.07 -5.29
N ASN A 140 3.24 13.22 -5.58
CA ASN A 140 3.14 11.79 -5.31
C ASN A 140 3.28 11.47 -3.83
N TRP A 141 2.50 10.50 -3.41
CA TRP A 141 2.51 9.97 -2.05
C TRP A 141 3.33 8.70 -1.99
N GLN A 142 3.92 8.45 -0.83
CA GLN A 142 4.62 7.18 -0.58
C GLN A 142 4.04 6.49 0.63
N LEU A 143 3.96 5.18 0.58
CA LEU A 143 3.64 4.34 1.73
C LEU A 143 4.87 4.34 2.63
N VAL A 144 4.71 4.80 3.87
CA VAL A 144 5.83 4.96 4.80
C VAL A 144 5.72 4.03 6.01
N ASP A 145 4.54 3.49 6.28
CA ASP A 145 4.37 2.57 7.39
C ASP A 145 3.15 1.67 7.20
N ILE A 146 3.22 0.49 7.77
CA ILE A 146 2.13 -0.49 7.79
C ILE A 146 1.87 -0.79 9.25
N LEU A 147 0.65 -0.50 9.71
CA LEU A 147 0.29 -0.67 11.12
C LEU A 147 -0.40 -2.02 11.37
N THR A 148 -1.12 -2.50 10.37
CA THR A 148 -1.72 -3.85 10.39
C THR A 148 -1.87 -4.40 9.00
#